data_07fed7a78d7939e3954d6c1b90d078db
#
_entry.id   07fed7a78d7939e3954d6c1b90d078db
#
_cell.length_a   1.000
_cell.length_b   1.000
_cell.length_c   1.000
_cell.angle_alpha   90.00
_cell.angle_beta   90.00
_cell.angle_gamma   90.00
#
_symmetry.space_group_name_H-M   'P 1'
#
loop_
_entity.id
_entity.type
_entity.pdbx_description
1 polymer ?
#
loop_
_entity_poly.entity_id
_entity_poly.type
_entity_poly.pdbx_seq_one_letter_code
_entity_poly.pdbx_strand_id
1 'polypeptide(L)'
;MPVSLQNISADTPMGANLLNGGATFRVWGPNAKAIYVTGDFNSGQPEDSTLLNAIGNGHWAGFVPKVSDRQHYMFYVDGTGSSGPKRDPYARELASPFPGSCIIRDPAFPWHETGYVTPGFSDFVIYQLHVGVFYAPNLPQCGTFLDVASKIPYLADLGVTIIQLLPIQEYSTPFSEGYNNLDFYSPEMQYGVADADLPSYLKAVNALLTAKGLKPYELHELKGEMNQLKALVDLCHVYGLGVIFDQVYNHAGGGWDPGCLYYFDREVDDPLYFTNVGFVGGLVFDYSKPDVQDFLINNAKYYLNEYRVDGFRYDEVSTIDHLGQPDGWSFCQSITSTTKFVNPKALNHAEYWQVNPLVVQDAPTGAGFNTTLTDGLRNAIRDVIADASQPNDNPLNMDELAAGLWQGGFGQEWQFVQGPENHDIVYINNSQRMTALSDPSNSRSWYATSRSRVSMGISLTAPGIPMLFMGQEFLEDKQWADDYAYYPGQFIYWDGLNTQKQMSDFRRYTKDLISLRWQYPALRAQGFEVICTNNHDRVLAFHRWDGNGSDVVVVIHLSNSNVYNYRIGFPWGGTWKEAFNSDVYENWVNPNTCGNGGWITTDDIPYDGQGYSAELALPANGVLVFGR
;
A
#
# COMPACT_ATOMS: atom_id res chain seq x y z
N MET A 1 0.96 -38.87 28.81
CA MET A 1 2.18 -38.07 29.14
C MET A 1 2.26 -36.94 28.15
N PRO A 2 2.60 -35.74 28.57
CA PRO A 2 2.78 -34.62 27.61
C PRO A 2 3.73 -34.96 26.48
N VAL A 3 3.63 -34.25 25.37
CA VAL A 3 4.51 -34.40 24.20
C VAL A 3 5.99 -34.19 24.55
N SER A 4 6.86 -34.71 23.70
CA SER A 4 8.30 -34.51 23.85
C SER A 4 8.70 -33.03 23.76
N LEU A 5 9.65 -32.62 24.60
CA LEU A 5 10.37 -31.35 24.48
C LEU A 5 11.59 -31.43 23.53
N GLN A 6 11.79 -32.57 22.88
CA GLN A 6 12.78 -32.69 21.82
C GLN A 6 12.53 -31.62 20.74
N ASN A 7 13.57 -30.97 20.29
CA ASN A 7 13.50 -29.84 19.33
C ASN A 7 12.84 -28.55 19.85
N ILE A 8 12.58 -28.46 21.16
CA ILE A 8 12.11 -27.21 21.79
C ILE A 8 13.30 -26.51 22.47
N SER A 9 13.52 -25.26 22.12
CA SER A 9 14.51 -24.36 22.72
C SER A 9 13.90 -22.99 22.96
N ALA A 10 14.66 -22.05 23.51
CA ALA A 10 14.24 -20.67 23.65
C ALA A 10 13.92 -20.00 22.28
N ASP A 11 14.63 -20.42 21.23
CA ASP A 11 14.52 -19.88 19.87
C ASP A 11 13.48 -20.62 19.02
N THR A 12 12.77 -21.63 19.58
CA THR A 12 11.69 -22.30 18.83
C THR A 12 10.60 -21.27 18.44
N PRO A 13 10.30 -21.11 17.14
CA PRO A 13 9.29 -20.15 16.73
C PRO A 13 7.90 -20.47 17.30
N MET A 14 7.07 -19.44 17.45
CA MET A 14 5.66 -19.59 17.80
C MET A 14 4.89 -20.27 16.67
N GLY A 15 3.72 -20.82 16.99
CA GLY A 15 2.86 -21.54 16.05
C GLY A 15 3.35 -22.96 15.74
N ALA A 16 2.86 -23.51 14.62
CA ALA A 16 3.22 -24.81 14.09
C ALA A 16 4.41 -24.70 13.13
N ASN A 17 5.49 -25.46 13.39
CA ASN A 17 6.70 -25.42 12.56
C ASN A 17 7.14 -26.84 12.20
N LEU A 18 7.12 -27.17 10.90
CA LEU A 18 7.50 -28.48 10.38
C LEU A 18 8.99 -28.76 10.57
N LEU A 19 9.28 -29.99 10.99
CA LEU A 19 10.61 -30.56 11.10
C LEU A 19 10.60 -31.99 10.56
N ASN A 20 11.79 -32.59 10.43
CA ASN A 20 11.88 -33.99 10.07
C ASN A 20 11.16 -34.89 11.10
N GLY A 21 10.12 -35.58 10.63
CA GLY A 21 9.37 -36.57 11.43
C GLY A 21 8.20 -35.99 12.25
N GLY A 22 7.89 -34.68 12.13
CA GLY A 22 6.75 -34.05 12.82
C GLY A 22 6.78 -32.54 12.81
N ALA A 23 6.16 -31.91 13.80
CA ALA A 23 6.18 -30.46 13.96
C ALA A 23 6.36 -30.05 15.42
N THR A 24 7.01 -28.91 15.65
CA THR A 24 6.95 -28.22 16.94
C THR A 24 5.73 -27.31 16.96
N PHE A 25 5.12 -27.18 18.13
CA PHE A 25 4.04 -26.27 18.42
C PHE A 25 4.42 -25.41 19.61
N ARG A 26 4.23 -24.11 19.51
CA ARG A 26 4.46 -23.18 20.61
C ARG A 26 3.39 -22.09 20.60
N VAL A 27 2.80 -21.81 21.77
CA VAL A 27 1.74 -20.84 21.91
C VAL A 27 1.78 -20.16 23.27
N TRP A 28 1.30 -18.91 23.36
CA TRP A 28 1.13 -18.17 24.59
C TRP A 28 -0.31 -18.27 25.09
N GLY A 29 -0.51 -18.84 26.27
CA GLY A 29 -1.80 -19.01 26.93
C GLY A 29 -1.61 -19.03 28.45
N PRO A 30 -1.34 -17.86 29.08
CA PRO A 30 -0.93 -17.77 30.49
C PRO A 30 -2.02 -18.20 31.48
N ASN A 31 -3.30 -18.22 31.05
CA ASN A 31 -4.43 -18.61 31.89
C ASN A 31 -4.95 -20.02 31.57
N ALA A 32 -4.31 -20.70 30.65
CA ALA A 32 -4.65 -22.08 30.33
C ALA A 32 -4.16 -23.03 31.43
N LYS A 33 -5.00 -24.01 31.75
CA LYS A 33 -4.65 -25.15 32.61
C LYS A 33 -4.05 -26.29 31.81
N ALA A 34 -4.46 -26.43 30.56
CA ALA A 34 -3.94 -27.39 29.60
C ALA A 34 -4.15 -26.89 28.16
N ILE A 35 -3.19 -27.17 27.27
CA ILE A 35 -3.31 -26.94 25.84
C ILE A 35 -2.89 -28.21 25.11
N TYR A 36 -3.81 -28.71 24.26
CA TYR A 36 -3.60 -29.86 23.41
C TYR A 36 -3.51 -29.44 21.96
N VAL A 37 -2.74 -30.14 21.15
CA VAL A 37 -2.80 -30.01 19.70
C VAL A 37 -3.75 -31.05 19.15
N THR A 38 -4.79 -30.64 18.44
CA THR A 38 -5.77 -31.52 17.78
C THR A 38 -5.69 -31.33 16.27
N GLY A 39 -5.89 -32.39 15.49
CA GLY A 39 -5.82 -32.29 14.03
C GLY A 39 -6.03 -33.64 13.35
N ASP A 40 -5.72 -33.69 12.05
CA ASP A 40 -5.87 -34.91 11.22
C ASP A 40 -5.06 -36.10 11.78
N PHE A 41 -3.95 -35.81 12.46
CA PHE A 41 -3.02 -36.82 13.02
C PHE A 41 -3.55 -37.49 14.29
N ASN A 42 -4.61 -36.99 14.92
CA ASN A 42 -5.26 -37.56 16.11
C ASN A 42 -6.77 -37.51 16.08
N SER A 43 -7.37 -37.49 14.87
CA SER A 43 -8.82 -37.45 14.64
C SER A 43 -9.52 -36.27 15.32
N GLY A 44 -8.81 -35.15 15.50
CA GLY A 44 -9.33 -33.91 16.08
C GLY A 44 -9.62 -33.98 17.58
N GLN A 45 -9.10 -34.97 18.30
CA GLN A 45 -9.40 -35.17 19.73
C GLN A 45 -8.23 -34.74 20.62
N PRO A 46 -8.51 -34.06 21.76
CA PRO A 46 -7.49 -33.79 22.76
C PRO A 46 -7.05 -35.10 23.45
N GLU A 47 -5.78 -35.42 23.33
CA GLU A 47 -5.19 -36.64 23.89
C GLU A 47 -3.93 -36.30 24.70
N ASP A 48 -3.59 -37.13 25.72
CA ASP A 48 -2.37 -36.99 26.49
C ASP A 48 -1.10 -36.97 25.61
N SER A 49 -1.15 -37.66 24.48
CA SER A 49 -0.06 -37.76 23.52
C SER A 49 0.17 -36.45 22.72
N THR A 50 -0.75 -35.50 22.80
CA THR A 50 -0.66 -34.17 22.17
C THR A 50 -0.81 -33.02 23.18
N LEU A 51 -0.79 -33.31 24.47
CA LEU A 51 -0.76 -32.30 25.54
C LEU A 51 0.61 -31.59 25.53
N LEU A 52 0.61 -30.27 25.32
CA LEU A 52 1.82 -29.44 25.39
C LEU A 52 2.34 -29.31 26.82
N ASN A 53 3.62 -29.01 26.96
CA ASN A 53 4.23 -28.72 28.23
C ASN A 53 4.22 -27.23 28.51
N ALA A 54 3.89 -26.81 29.73
CA ALA A 54 4.13 -25.45 30.18
C ALA A 54 5.66 -25.25 30.33
N ILE A 55 6.21 -24.28 29.58
CA ILE A 55 7.64 -23.99 29.53
C ILE A 55 8.04 -22.68 30.23
N GLY A 56 7.12 -22.08 30.95
CA GLY A 56 7.29 -20.82 31.69
C GLY A 56 6.72 -19.61 31.00
N ASN A 57 6.51 -18.52 31.75
CA ASN A 57 5.97 -17.24 31.29
C ASN A 57 4.64 -17.33 30.49
N GLY A 58 3.81 -18.32 30.80
CA GLY A 58 2.56 -18.56 30.10
C GLY A 58 2.70 -19.26 28.74
N HIS A 59 3.89 -19.64 28.34
CA HIS A 59 4.12 -20.38 27.09
C HIS A 59 3.96 -21.88 27.27
N TRP A 60 3.41 -22.50 26.23
CA TRP A 60 3.21 -23.95 26.08
C TRP A 60 3.92 -24.41 24.82
N ALA A 61 4.62 -25.54 24.88
CA ALA A 61 5.30 -26.05 23.70
C ALA A 61 5.46 -27.57 23.73
N GLY A 62 5.71 -28.15 22.55
CA GLY A 62 6.04 -29.56 22.40
C GLY A 62 6.24 -29.96 20.94
N PHE A 63 6.83 -31.16 20.76
CA PHE A 63 7.01 -31.78 19.45
C PHE A 63 6.00 -32.92 19.26
N VAL A 64 5.17 -32.80 18.21
CA VAL A 64 4.20 -33.84 17.83
C VAL A 64 4.76 -34.61 16.62
N PRO A 65 4.97 -35.93 16.73
CA PRO A 65 5.49 -36.74 15.64
C PRO A 65 4.44 -37.01 14.55
N LYS A 66 4.91 -37.34 13.33
CA LYS A 66 4.09 -37.73 12.18
C LYS A 66 3.15 -36.65 11.66
N VAL A 67 3.40 -35.40 12.04
CA VAL A 67 2.72 -34.24 11.44
C VAL A 67 3.39 -33.90 10.11
N SER A 68 2.60 -33.55 9.11
CA SER A 68 3.05 -33.20 7.76
C SER A 68 2.37 -31.95 7.21
N ASP A 69 2.94 -31.41 6.14
CA ASP A 69 2.38 -30.27 5.41
C ASP A 69 0.94 -30.51 4.99
N ARG A 70 0.12 -29.45 5.00
CA ARG A 70 -1.29 -29.41 4.62
C ARG A 70 -2.26 -30.20 5.53
N GLN A 71 -1.82 -30.72 6.66
CA GLN A 71 -2.73 -31.26 7.67
C GLN A 71 -3.43 -30.14 8.44
N HIS A 72 -4.68 -30.36 8.79
CA HIS A 72 -5.49 -29.45 9.60
C HIS A 72 -5.14 -29.63 11.08
N TYR A 73 -5.17 -28.51 11.82
CA TYR A 73 -4.99 -28.54 13.28
C TYR A 73 -5.71 -27.38 13.97
N MET A 74 -5.90 -27.52 15.27
CA MET A 74 -6.35 -26.49 16.21
C MET A 74 -5.63 -26.70 17.54
N PHE A 75 -5.56 -25.67 18.37
CA PHE A 75 -5.30 -25.85 19.78
C PHE A 75 -6.63 -26.13 20.49
N TYR A 76 -6.69 -27.18 21.34
CA TYR A 76 -7.76 -27.32 22.31
C TYR A 76 -7.27 -26.76 23.64
N VAL A 77 -7.85 -25.64 24.06
CA VAL A 77 -7.45 -24.91 25.27
C VAL A 77 -8.44 -25.20 26.39
N ASP A 78 -7.94 -25.62 27.56
CA ASP A 78 -8.67 -25.57 28.83
C ASP A 78 -8.26 -24.29 29.55
N GLY A 79 -8.95 -23.19 29.27
CA GLY A 79 -8.65 -21.86 29.77
C GLY A 79 -9.47 -21.47 31.00
N THR A 80 -9.23 -20.27 31.49
CA THR A 80 -9.99 -19.67 32.60
C THR A 80 -11.09 -18.78 32.01
N GLY A 81 -12.31 -19.29 31.90
CA GLY A 81 -13.45 -18.57 31.30
C GLY A 81 -13.68 -18.91 29.82
N SER A 82 -12.69 -19.38 29.09
CA SER A 82 -12.84 -19.84 27.71
C SER A 82 -12.14 -21.18 27.49
N SER A 83 -12.85 -22.16 26.99
CA SER A 83 -12.32 -23.51 26.70
C SER A 83 -12.86 -24.01 25.36
N GLY A 84 -12.10 -24.93 24.73
CA GLY A 84 -12.49 -25.53 23.45
C GLY A 84 -11.47 -25.34 22.34
N PRO A 85 -11.84 -25.62 21.08
CA PRO A 85 -10.97 -25.44 19.92
C PRO A 85 -10.66 -23.95 19.69
N LYS A 86 -9.37 -23.64 19.51
CA LYS A 86 -8.87 -22.30 19.22
C LYS A 86 -7.95 -22.34 18.02
N ARG A 87 -8.08 -21.34 17.13
CA ARG A 87 -7.10 -21.14 16.08
C ARG A 87 -5.74 -20.76 16.69
N ASP A 88 -4.69 -21.19 16.04
CA ASP A 88 -3.34 -20.77 16.38
C ASP A 88 -3.17 -19.29 15.97
N PRO A 89 -2.86 -18.36 16.89
CA PRO A 89 -2.61 -16.96 16.53
C PRO A 89 -1.52 -16.75 15.47
N TYR A 90 -0.65 -17.74 15.31
CA TYR A 90 0.47 -17.74 14.35
C TYR A 90 0.23 -18.67 13.15
N ALA A 91 -1.02 -19.05 12.89
CA ALA A 91 -1.36 -19.90 11.75
C ALA A 91 -0.99 -19.24 10.41
N ARG A 92 -0.23 -19.94 9.58
CA ARG A 92 0.22 -19.46 8.27
C ARG A 92 -0.87 -19.50 7.19
N GLU A 93 -1.90 -20.33 7.39
CA GLU A 93 -3.00 -20.50 6.47
C GLU A 93 -4.20 -21.09 7.20
N LEU A 94 -5.42 -20.68 6.82
CA LEU A 94 -6.66 -21.23 7.34
C LEU A 94 -7.41 -22.00 6.26
N ALA A 95 -8.21 -22.96 6.69
CA ALA A 95 -9.08 -23.73 5.81
C ALA A 95 -10.38 -23.00 5.51
N SER A 96 -10.74 -22.90 4.24
CA SER A 96 -12.03 -22.36 3.79
C SER A 96 -13.17 -23.37 4.06
N PRO A 97 -14.38 -22.92 4.43
CA PRO A 97 -14.77 -21.52 4.65
C PRO A 97 -14.41 -21.03 6.06
N PHE A 98 -14.34 -19.71 6.24
CA PHE A 98 -14.18 -19.09 7.56
C PHE A 98 -15.43 -19.38 8.45
N PRO A 99 -15.26 -19.64 9.77
CA PRO A 99 -14.00 -19.82 10.51
C PRO A 99 -13.45 -21.24 10.36
N GLY A 100 -12.37 -21.37 9.60
CA GLY A 100 -11.72 -22.66 9.34
C GLY A 100 -10.73 -23.09 10.41
N SER A 101 -10.27 -24.34 10.33
CA SER A 101 -9.12 -24.83 11.10
C SER A 101 -7.82 -24.27 10.52
N CYS A 102 -6.76 -24.24 11.32
CA CYS A 102 -5.42 -23.90 10.86
C CYS A 102 -4.86 -25.02 9.96
N ILE A 103 -4.07 -24.64 8.97
CA ILE A 103 -3.34 -25.57 8.09
C ILE A 103 -1.84 -25.49 8.42
N ILE A 104 -1.24 -26.66 8.64
CA ILE A 104 0.20 -26.75 8.80
C ILE A 104 0.86 -26.50 7.44
N ARG A 105 1.82 -25.58 7.38
CA ARG A 105 2.47 -25.21 6.14
C ARG A 105 3.99 -25.30 6.23
N ASP A 106 4.56 -25.92 5.18
CA ASP A 106 5.99 -25.77 4.90
C ASP A 106 6.23 -24.33 4.39
N PRO A 107 7.10 -23.53 5.04
CA PRO A 107 7.40 -22.18 4.59
C PRO A 107 8.25 -22.12 3.31
N ALA A 108 8.83 -23.23 2.87
CA ALA A 108 9.67 -23.29 1.68
C ALA A 108 8.92 -22.83 0.43
N PHE A 109 9.57 -21.97 -0.36
CA PHE A 109 9.03 -21.46 -1.62
C PHE A 109 10.17 -21.31 -2.65
N PRO A 110 9.97 -21.64 -3.93
CA PRO A 110 11.01 -21.58 -4.95
C PRO A 110 11.20 -20.17 -5.52
N TRP A 111 11.68 -19.25 -4.70
CA TRP A 111 11.95 -17.87 -5.08
C TRP A 111 12.90 -17.76 -6.27
N HIS A 112 12.64 -16.82 -7.19
CA HIS A 112 13.55 -16.49 -8.27
C HIS A 112 14.56 -15.44 -7.81
N GLU A 113 15.86 -15.77 -7.94
CA GLU A 113 16.94 -14.84 -7.62
C GLU A 113 17.17 -13.90 -8.82
N THR A 114 16.58 -12.72 -8.78
CA THR A 114 16.59 -11.75 -9.89
C THR A 114 17.61 -10.63 -9.73
N GLY A 115 18.27 -10.55 -8.55
CA GLY A 115 19.09 -9.39 -8.19
C GLY A 115 18.29 -8.12 -7.92
N TYR A 116 16.96 -8.24 -7.75
CA TYR A 116 16.12 -7.11 -7.35
C TYR A 116 16.61 -6.52 -6.03
N VAL A 117 16.60 -5.21 -5.96
CA VAL A 117 16.95 -4.45 -4.77
C VAL A 117 15.92 -3.33 -4.62
N THR A 118 15.33 -3.21 -3.45
CA THR A 118 14.41 -2.11 -3.12
C THR A 118 15.06 -0.76 -3.45
N PRO A 119 14.41 0.11 -4.26
CA PRO A 119 14.94 1.42 -4.59
C PRO A 119 15.15 2.32 -3.38
N GLY A 120 15.82 3.46 -3.55
CA GLY A 120 15.83 4.53 -2.55
C GLY A 120 14.45 5.19 -2.41
N PHE A 121 14.14 5.73 -1.24
CA PHE A 121 12.80 6.28 -0.96
C PHE A 121 12.41 7.44 -1.90
N SER A 122 13.35 8.28 -2.30
CA SER A 122 13.13 9.34 -3.29
C SER A 122 12.71 8.81 -4.67
N ASP A 123 13.03 7.55 -4.96
CA ASP A 123 12.72 6.87 -6.22
C ASP A 123 11.33 6.22 -6.22
N PHE A 124 10.63 6.24 -5.09
CA PHE A 124 9.32 5.61 -4.99
C PHE A 124 8.26 6.36 -5.77
N VAL A 125 7.45 5.59 -6.48
CA VAL A 125 6.12 5.90 -7.00
C VAL A 125 5.23 4.75 -6.55
N ILE A 126 4.39 5.00 -5.55
CA ILE A 126 3.56 3.98 -4.92
C ILE A 126 2.26 3.80 -5.73
N TYR A 127 1.87 2.56 -5.96
CA TYR A 127 0.58 2.20 -6.52
C TYR A 127 -0.22 1.39 -5.50
N GLN A 128 -1.24 2.01 -4.92
CA GLN A 128 -2.10 1.39 -3.92
C GLN A 128 -3.26 0.64 -4.60
N LEU A 129 -3.50 -0.61 -4.19
CA LEU A 129 -4.58 -1.43 -4.71
C LEU A 129 -5.19 -2.37 -3.67
N HIS A 130 -6.48 -2.69 -3.89
CA HIS A 130 -7.21 -3.74 -3.19
C HIS A 130 -7.27 -5.01 -4.04
N VAL A 131 -6.79 -6.13 -3.52
CA VAL A 131 -6.65 -7.39 -4.29
C VAL A 131 -7.97 -7.81 -4.93
N GLY A 132 -9.04 -7.83 -4.15
CA GLY A 132 -10.35 -8.33 -4.59
C GLY A 132 -11.03 -7.48 -5.66
N VAL A 133 -10.70 -6.18 -5.79
CA VAL A 133 -11.40 -5.23 -6.67
C VAL A 133 -10.54 -4.78 -7.85
N PHE A 134 -9.21 -4.81 -7.71
CA PHE A 134 -8.29 -4.30 -8.72
C PHE A 134 -8.47 -4.99 -10.09
N TYR A 135 -8.48 -6.32 -10.10
CA TYR A 135 -8.74 -7.07 -11.32
C TYR A 135 -9.48 -8.37 -11.00
N ALA A 136 -10.76 -8.42 -11.35
CA ALA A 136 -11.65 -9.56 -11.13
C ALA A 136 -12.21 -10.06 -12.46
N PRO A 137 -11.52 -10.96 -13.16
CA PRO A 137 -11.94 -11.43 -14.49
C PRO A 137 -13.16 -12.36 -14.45
N ASN A 138 -13.46 -12.94 -13.30
CA ASN A 138 -14.50 -13.97 -13.13
C ASN A 138 -15.71 -13.46 -12.31
N LEU A 139 -16.21 -12.26 -12.62
CA LEU A 139 -17.37 -11.69 -11.95
C LEU A 139 -18.53 -12.70 -11.82
N PRO A 140 -19.23 -12.78 -10.69
CA PRO A 140 -19.20 -11.85 -9.54
C PRO A 140 -18.17 -12.18 -8.46
N GLN A 141 -17.22 -13.06 -8.70
CA GLN A 141 -16.17 -13.40 -7.75
C GLN A 141 -15.15 -12.26 -7.65
N CYS A 142 -14.59 -12.05 -6.47
CA CYS A 142 -13.50 -11.09 -6.28
C CYS A 142 -12.24 -11.52 -7.05
N GLY A 143 -11.32 -10.57 -7.24
CA GLY A 143 -9.98 -10.84 -7.74
C GLY A 143 -9.14 -11.62 -6.74
N THR A 144 -8.13 -12.33 -7.24
CA THR A 144 -7.21 -13.15 -6.46
C THR A 144 -5.77 -12.63 -6.54
N PHE A 145 -4.88 -13.15 -5.69
CA PHE A 145 -3.44 -12.83 -5.77
C PHE A 145 -2.88 -13.12 -7.18
N LEU A 146 -3.30 -14.21 -7.82
CA LEU A 146 -2.84 -14.56 -9.16
C LEU A 146 -3.51 -13.71 -10.27
N ASP A 147 -4.69 -13.16 -10.02
CA ASP A 147 -5.29 -12.16 -10.91
C ASP A 147 -4.48 -10.85 -10.88
N VAL A 148 -4.11 -10.36 -9.69
CA VAL A 148 -3.20 -9.22 -9.55
C VAL A 148 -1.86 -9.51 -10.23
N ALA A 149 -1.30 -10.71 -10.04
CA ALA A 149 -0.06 -11.14 -10.68
C ALA A 149 -0.10 -11.02 -12.21
N SER A 150 -1.25 -11.28 -12.82
CA SER A 150 -1.45 -11.12 -14.27
C SER A 150 -1.28 -9.68 -14.77
N LYS A 151 -1.44 -8.69 -13.89
CA LYS A 151 -1.30 -7.25 -14.18
C LYS A 151 0.08 -6.67 -13.86
N ILE A 152 1.00 -7.45 -13.32
CA ILE A 152 2.36 -7.00 -13.00
C ILE A 152 3.07 -6.39 -14.23
N PRO A 153 3.03 -6.98 -15.43
CA PRO A 153 3.65 -6.35 -16.60
C PRO A 153 3.05 -4.98 -16.95
N TYR A 154 1.75 -4.77 -16.71
CA TYR A 154 1.08 -3.49 -16.91
C TYR A 154 1.60 -2.44 -15.92
N LEU A 155 1.72 -2.79 -14.63
CA LEU A 155 2.22 -1.89 -13.60
C LEU A 155 3.71 -1.56 -13.80
N ALA A 156 4.51 -2.54 -14.18
CA ALA A 156 5.92 -2.33 -14.53
C ALA A 156 6.08 -1.42 -15.76
N ASP A 157 5.23 -1.60 -16.80
CA ASP A 157 5.22 -0.74 -17.99
C ASP A 157 4.73 0.68 -17.67
N LEU A 158 3.83 0.86 -16.69
CA LEU A 158 3.42 2.16 -16.22
C LEU A 158 4.58 2.94 -15.59
N GLY A 159 5.53 2.24 -14.97
CA GLY A 159 6.72 2.83 -14.36
C GLY A 159 6.61 3.07 -12.85
N VAL A 160 5.56 2.59 -12.18
CA VAL A 160 5.50 2.57 -10.71
C VAL A 160 6.61 1.69 -10.15
N THR A 161 7.04 1.94 -8.93
CA THR A 161 8.18 1.23 -8.34
C THR A 161 7.80 0.35 -7.16
N ILE A 162 6.71 0.69 -6.47
CA ILE A 162 6.19 -0.01 -5.30
C ILE A 162 4.69 -0.26 -5.48
N ILE A 163 4.27 -1.48 -5.18
CA ILE A 163 2.85 -1.84 -5.05
C ILE A 163 2.52 -1.89 -3.56
N GLN A 164 1.54 -1.12 -3.14
CA GLN A 164 0.96 -1.20 -1.80
C GLN A 164 -0.33 -2.00 -1.87
N LEU A 165 -0.33 -3.19 -1.28
CA LEU A 165 -1.55 -3.98 -1.08
C LEU A 165 -2.28 -3.46 0.15
N LEU A 166 -3.59 -3.14 0.03
CA LEU A 166 -4.47 -2.99 1.19
C LEU A 166 -4.45 -4.28 2.02
N PRO A 167 -4.88 -4.27 3.29
CA PRO A 167 -4.64 -5.39 4.18
C PRO A 167 -5.06 -6.73 3.59
N ILE A 168 -4.19 -7.73 3.75
CA ILE A 168 -4.33 -9.06 3.11
C ILE A 168 -4.47 -10.17 4.14
N GLN A 169 -4.52 -9.83 5.42
CA GLN A 169 -4.72 -10.81 6.49
C GLN A 169 -6.18 -11.24 6.57
N GLU A 170 -6.39 -12.46 7.04
CA GLU A 170 -7.71 -13.09 7.15
C GLU A 170 -8.67 -12.31 8.04
N TYR A 171 -9.88 -12.10 7.57
CA TYR A 171 -10.99 -11.44 8.25
C TYR A 171 -12.26 -12.28 8.26
N SER A 172 -13.22 -11.94 9.14
CA SER A 172 -14.42 -12.77 9.39
C SER A 172 -15.56 -12.58 8.40
N THR A 173 -15.54 -11.53 7.61
CA THR A 173 -16.61 -11.16 6.69
C THR A 173 -16.31 -11.61 5.25
N PRO A 174 -17.32 -11.85 4.40
CA PRO A 174 -17.07 -12.21 3.01
C PRO A 174 -16.56 -11.03 2.16
N PHE A 175 -16.63 -9.80 2.67
CA PHE A 175 -16.17 -8.58 2.04
C PHE A 175 -15.51 -7.70 3.08
N SER A 176 -14.38 -7.09 2.77
CA SER A 176 -13.73 -6.13 3.64
C SER A 176 -12.67 -5.35 2.87
N GLU A 177 -12.48 -4.10 3.27
CA GLU A 177 -11.28 -3.33 2.91
C GLU A 177 -10.01 -3.95 3.50
N GLY A 178 -10.16 -4.89 4.46
CA GLY A 178 -9.09 -5.60 5.15
C GLY A 178 -8.76 -5.07 6.55
N TYR A 179 -9.41 -3.98 7.00
CA TYR A 179 -9.12 -3.34 8.30
C TYR A 179 -9.86 -3.98 9.50
N ASN A 180 -10.41 -5.17 9.32
CA ASN A 180 -11.07 -5.95 10.37
C ASN A 180 -10.50 -7.37 10.51
N ASN A 181 -9.19 -7.51 10.28
CA ASN A 181 -8.49 -8.80 10.37
C ASN A 181 -8.52 -9.39 11.78
N LEU A 182 -8.54 -10.71 11.84
CA LEU A 182 -8.58 -11.52 13.07
C LEU A 182 -7.41 -12.51 13.17
N ASP A 183 -6.92 -13.00 12.04
CA ASP A 183 -5.85 -13.99 11.95
C ASP A 183 -4.66 -13.38 11.18
N PHE A 184 -3.72 -12.80 11.92
CA PHE A 184 -2.67 -11.88 11.43
C PHE A 184 -1.58 -12.53 10.57
N TYR A 185 -1.39 -13.84 10.69
CA TYR A 185 -0.34 -14.58 9.97
C TYR A 185 -0.86 -15.31 8.72
N SER A 186 -2.19 -15.40 8.57
CA SER A 186 -2.85 -16.04 7.43
C SER A 186 -3.24 -15.01 6.39
N PRO A 187 -2.94 -15.22 5.09
CA PRO A 187 -3.54 -14.45 4.02
C PRO A 187 -5.04 -14.73 3.92
N GLU A 188 -5.79 -13.73 3.45
CA GLU A 188 -7.23 -13.82 3.18
C GLU A 188 -7.53 -14.95 2.19
N MET A 189 -8.35 -15.93 2.64
CA MET A 189 -8.64 -17.12 1.86
C MET A 189 -9.40 -16.86 0.57
N GLN A 190 -10.19 -15.79 0.50
CA GLN A 190 -10.94 -15.45 -0.72
C GLN A 190 -10.05 -14.91 -1.84
N TYR A 191 -8.84 -14.46 -1.49
CA TYR A 191 -7.84 -14.03 -2.48
C TYR A 191 -7.02 -15.19 -3.05
N GLY A 192 -7.31 -16.42 -2.62
CA GLY A 192 -6.73 -17.63 -3.16
C GLY A 192 -7.52 -18.20 -4.34
N VAL A 193 -6.80 -18.76 -5.31
CA VAL A 193 -7.37 -19.58 -6.38
C VAL A 193 -7.51 -21.01 -5.89
N ALA A 194 -8.71 -21.58 -6.02
CA ALA A 194 -8.97 -22.97 -5.64
C ALA A 194 -8.12 -23.97 -6.46
N ASP A 195 -7.76 -25.10 -5.84
CA ASP A 195 -6.93 -26.15 -6.48
C ASP A 195 -7.48 -26.62 -7.85
N ALA A 196 -8.80 -26.61 -8.05
CA ALA A 196 -9.44 -27.01 -9.30
C ALA A 196 -9.16 -26.06 -10.48
N ASP A 197 -9.05 -24.76 -10.20
CA ASP A 197 -8.86 -23.71 -11.21
C ASP A 197 -7.37 -23.35 -11.39
N LEU A 198 -6.53 -23.74 -10.43
CA LEU A 198 -5.11 -23.43 -10.40
C LEU A 198 -4.32 -23.80 -11.67
N PRO A 199 -4.62 -24.89 -12.41
CA PRO A 199 -3.90 -25.19 -13.66
C PRO A 199 -3.98 -24.09 -14.74
N SER A 200 -5.10 -23.36 -14.79
CA SER A 200 -5.26 -22.26 -15.76
C SER A 200 -4.40 -21.06 -15.38
N TYR A 201 -4.37 -20.72 -14.09
CA TYR A 201 -3.55 -19.64 -13.53
C TYR A 201 -2.06 -19.96 -13.60
N LEU A 202 -1.66 -21.21 -13.32
CA LEU A 202 -0.27 -21.68 -13.46
C LEU A 202 0.27 -21.40 -14.86
N LYS A 203 -0.54 -21.64 -15.90
CA LYS A 203 -0.14 -21.35 -17.28
C LYS A 203 0.11 -19.87 -17.51
N ALA A 204 -0.75 -18.99 -16.98
CA ALA A 204 -0.61 -17.54 -17.11
C ALA A 204 0.62 -17.02 -16.36
N VAL A 205 0.81 -17.43 -15.09
CA VAL A 205 1.96 -17.08 -14.26
C VAL A 205 3.27 -17.55 -14.90
N ASN A 206 3.32 -18.80 -15.38
CA ASN A 206 4.50 -19.35 -16.02
C ASN A 206 4.84 -18.69 -17.36
N ALA A 207 3.86 -18.12 -18.06
CA ALA A 207 4.13 -17.31 -19.24
C ALA A 207 4.90 -16.02 -18.87
N LEU A 208 4.61 -15.40 -17.69
CA LEU A 208 5.33 -14.23 -17.19
C LEU A 208 6.79 -14.56 -16.86
N LEU A 209 7.03 -15.69 -16.18
CA LEU A 209 8.38 -16.15 -15.86
C LEU A 209 9.18 -16.50 -17.14
N THR A 210 8.54 -17.22 -18.06
CA THR A 210 9.14 -17.61 -19.34
C THR A 210 9.54 -16.38 -20.17
N ALA A 211 8.71 -15.32 -20.16
CA ALA A 211 9.03 -14.05 -20.82
C ALA A 211 10.31 -13.37 -20.26
N LYS A 212 10.67 -13.70 -19.03
CA LYS A 212 11.91 -13.25 -18.35
C LYS A 212 13.04 -14.29 -18.40
N GLY A 213 12.84 -15.42 -19.08
CA GLY A 213 13.83 -16.49 -19.17
C GLY A 213 14.03 -17.27 -17.87
N LEU A 214 13.05 -17.25 -16.96
CA LEU A 214 13.10 -17.90 -15.66
C LEU A 214 12.40 -19.25 -15.66
N LYS A 215 12.73 -20.10 -14.67
CA LYS A 215 12.16 -21.44 -14.51
C LYS A 215 10.66 -21.31 -14.16
N PRO A 216 9.75 -22.03 -14.83
CA PRO A 216 8.34 -22.08 -14.47
C PRO A 216 8.11 -22.73 -13.09
N TYR A 217 7.05 -22.33 -12.38
CA TYR A 217 6.56 -23.05 -11.21
C TYR A 217 5.92 -24.40 -11.58
N GLU A 218 5.97 -25.32 -10.65
CA GLU A 218 5.16 -26.54 -10.68
C GLU A 218 3.80 -26.30 -9.97
N LEU A 219 2.78 -27.11 -10.30
CA LEU A 219 1.44 -26.90 -9.76
C LEU A 219 1.39 -26.93 -8.23
N HIS A 220 2.14 -27.84 -7.59
CA HIS A 220 2.15 -27.98 -6.15
C HIS A 220 2.81 -26.76 -5.43
N GLU A 221 3.68 -26.03 -6.12
CA GLU A 221 4.37 -24.85 -5.58
C GLU A 221 3.45 -23.62 -5.45
N LEU A 222 2.28 -23.61 -6.13
CA LEU A 222 1.28 -22.54 -6.05
C LEU A 222 0.04 -22.93 -5.22
N LYS A 223 0.02 -24.09 -4.56
CA LYS A 223 -1.12 -24.52 -3.76
C LYS A 223 -1.23 -23.75 -2.44
N GLY A 224 -2.45 -23.25 -2.17
CA GLY A 224 -2.80 -22.47 -0.98
C GLY A 224 -2.48 -20.99 -1.11
N GLU A 225 -3.16 -20.20 -0.31
CA GLU A 225 -3.12 -18.74 -0.34
C GLU A 225 -1.73 -18.19 0.00
N MET A 226 -1.06 -18.82 0.96
CA MET A 226 0.31 -18.49 1.36
C MET A 226 1.27 -18.51 0.16
N ASN A 227 1.24 -19.59 -0.64
CA ASN A 227 2.14 -19.72 -1.77
C ASN A 227 1.77 -18.80 -2.93
N GLN A 228 0.47 -18.56 -3.15
CA GLN A 228 0.01 -17.64 -4.19
C GLN A 228 0.38 -16.19 -3.89
N LEU A 229 0.31 -15.76 -2.62
CA LEU A 229 0.79 -14.45 -2.21
C LEU A 229 2.33 -14.34 -2.35
N LYS A 230 3.08 -15.40 -1.99
CA LYS A 230 4.53 -15.45 -2.24
C LYS A 230 4.85 -15.35 -3.74
N ALA A 231 4.07 -16.03 -4.59
CA ALA A 231 4.24 -15.95 -6.04
C ALA A 231 3.95 -14.53 -6.59
N LEU A 232 2.96 -13.82 -6.03
CA LEU A 232 2.72 -12.43 -6.38
C LEU A 232 3.93 -11.55 -6.06
N VAL A 233 4.50 -11.65 -4.86
CA VAL A 233 5.70 -10.89 -4.47
C VAL A 233 6.90 -11.24 -5.33
N ASP A 234 7.15 -12.53 -5.57
CA ASP A 234 8.24 -13.00 -6.41
C ASP A 234 8.15 -12.44 -7.86
N LEU A 235 6.96 -12.50 -8.45
CA LEU A 235 6.71 -11.92 -9.77
C LEU A 235 6.89 -10.39 -9.80
N CYS A 236 6.50 -9.67 -8.73
CA CYS A 236 6.78 -8.25 -8.62
C CYS A 236 8.28 -8.00 -8.69
N HIS A 237 9.08 -8.70 -7.90
CA HIS A 237 10.55 -8.58 -7.92
C HIS A 237 11.16 -8.98 -9.27
N VAL A 238 10.62 -10.03 -9.93
CA VAL A 238 11.02 -10.42 -11.29
C VAL A 238 10.82 -9.29 -12.32
N TYR A 239 9.80 -8.47 -12.12
CA TYR A 239 9.50 -7.33 -12.99
C TYR A 239 10.05 -5.99 -12.49
N GLY A 240 10.82 -5.99 -11.38
CA GLY A 240 11.49 -4.81 -10.83
C GLY A 240 10.58 -3.93 -9.96
N LEU A 241 9.49 -4.48 -9.45
CA LEU A 241 8.55 -3.81 -8.54
C LEU A 241 8.75 -4.30 -7.12
N GLY A 242 8.78 -3.39 -6.14
CA GLY A 242 8.67 -3.74 -4.73
C GLY A 242 7.23 -3.91 -4.27
N VAL A 243 7.07 -4.54 -3.13
CA VAL A 243 5.75 -4.78 -2.51
C VAL A 243 5.78 -4.37 -1.05
N ILE A 244 4.84 -3.52 -0.64
CA ILE A 244 4.61 -3.23 0.78
C ILE A 244 3.21 -3.69 1.17
N PHE A 245 3.09 -4.21 2.40
CA PHE A 245 1.81 -4.62 2.96
C PHE A 245 1.25 -3.55 3.89
N ASP A 246 -0.06 -3.40 3.87
CA ASP A 246 -0.78 -2.59 4.85
C ASP A 246 -1.03 -3.41 6.11
N GLN A 247 -0.58 -2.91 7.27
CA GLN A 247 -0.60 -3.63 8.55
C GLN A 247 -1.49 -2.92 9.56
N VAL A 248 -2.52 -3.62 9.99
CA VAL A 248 -3.47 -3.15 10.99
C VAL A 248 -3.01 -3.63 12.38
N TYR A 249 -2.12 -2.87 13.02
CA TYR A 249 -1.58 -3.23 14.34
C TYR A 249 -2.15 -2.39 15.48
N ASN A 250 -3.09 -1.52 15.20
CA ASN A 250 -3.80 -0.72 16.18
C ASN A 250 -4.93 -1.50 16.88
N HIS A 251 -5.64 -2.37 16.16
CA HIS A 251 -6.76 -3.18 16.69
C HIS A 251 -6.87 -4.50 15.93
N ALA A 252 -7.76 -5.38 16.39
CA ALA A 252 -8.25 -6.51 15.60
C ALA A 252 -9.76 -6.36 15.35
N GLY A 253 -10.25 -6.92 14.24
CA GLY A 253 -11.65 -6.78 13.84
C GLY A 253 -12.65 -7.41 14.80
N GLY A 254 -13.90 -6.96 14.71
CA GLY A 254 -15.06 -7.65 15.30
C GLY A 254 -15.45 -8.89 14.47
N GLY A 255 -16.43 -9.61 14.80
CA GLY A 255 -16.84 -10.82 14.09
C GLY A 255 -16.35 -12.07 14.79
N TRP A 256 -16.49 -12.05 16.05
CA TRP A 256 -15.92 -12.94 17.02
C TRP A 256 -16.59 -14.33 16.98
N ASP A 257 -15.82 -15.32 16.62
CA ASP A 257 -16.14 -16.73 16.82
C ASP A 257 -15.38 -17.29 18.05
N PRO A 258 -15.86 -18.39 18.67
CA PRO A 258 -15.24 -18.95 19.87
C PRO A 258 -13.79 -19.40 19.71
N GLY A 259 -13.31 -19.56 18.47
CA GLY A 259 -11.94 -19.97 18.15
C GLY A 259 -10.97 -18.84 17.90
N CYS A 260 -11.42 -17.58 17.87
CA CYS A 260 -10.61 -16.43 17.52
C CYS A 260 -9.73 -15.95 18.70
N LEU A 261 -8.85 -14.99 18.38
CA LEU A 261 -7.88 -14.40 19.30
C LEU A 261 -8.49 -13.78 20.57
N TYR A 262 -9.72 -13.28 20.50
CA TYR A 262 -10.45 -12.70 21.63
C TYR A 262 -10.78 -13.69 22.74
N TYR A 263 -10.95 -14.97 22.39
CA TYR A 263 -11.37 -16.03 23.31
C TYR A 263 -10.26 -17.07 23.56
N PHE A 264 -9.00 -16.75 23.33
CA PHE A 264 -7.94 -17.77 23.32
C PHE A 264 -7.87 -18.56 24.63
N ASP A 265 -7.64 -17.93 25.78
CA ASP A 265 -7.65 -18.60 27.09
C ASP A 265 -8.52 -17.87 28.15
N ARG A 266 -9.22 -16.79 27.75
CA ARG A 266 -10.11 -15.96 28.57
C ARG A 266 -11.36 -15.58 27.79
N GLU A 267 -12.32 -14.94 28.45
CA GLU A 267 -13.48 -14.33 27.83
C GLU A 267 -13.15 -12.94 27.22
N VAL A 268 -14.03 -12.46 26.35
CA VAL A 268 -13.87 -11.15 25.67
C VAL A 268 -13.84 -9.97 26.64
N ASP A 269 -14.48 -10.09 27.80
CA ASP A 269 -14.49 -9.03 28.82
C ASP A 269 -13.14 -8.88 29.56
N ASP A 270 -12.24 -9.84 29.42
CA ASP A 270 -10.86 -9.81 29.95
C ASP A 270 -9.89 -10.40 28.89
N PRO A 271 -9.76 -9.78 27.73
CA PRO A 271 -9.07 -10.36 26.58
C PRO A 271 -7.56 -10.44 26.81
N LEU A 272 -6.95 -11.52 26.30
CA LEU A 272 -5.51 -11.78 26.48
C LEU A 272 -4.65 -10.75 25.74
N TYR A 273 -4.99 -10.44 24.49
CA TYR A 273 -4.18 -9.63 23.58
C TYR A 273 -4.55 -8.14 23.57
N PHE A 274 -5.72 -7.78 24.12
CA PHE A 274 -6.31 -6.46 23.92
C PHE A 274 -6.52 -5.72 25.23
N THR A 275 -6.71 -4.42 25.08
CA THR A 275 -7.29 -3.56 26.13
C THR A 275 -8.83 -3.65 26.07
N ASN A 276 -9.51 -2.90 26.96
CA ASN A 276 -10.97 -2.72 26.88
C ASN A 276 -11.36 -1.48 26.05
N VAL A 277 -10.42 -0.91 25.29
CA VAL A 277 -10.67 0.26 24.43
C VAL A 277 -11.17 -0.21 23.08
N GLY A 278 -12.40 0.20 22.73
CA GLY A 278 -12.99 -0.09 21.43
C GLY A 278 -12.46 0.82 20.33
N PHE A 279 -12.22 0.27 19.13
CA PHE A 279 -11.90 1.02 17.93
C PHE A 279 -12.45 0.27 16.69
N VAL A 280 -13.20 0.98 15.84
CA VAL A 280 -13.77 0.50 14.56
C VAL A 280 -14.37 -0.93 14.63
N GLY A 281 -15.14 -1.20 15.68
CA GLY A 281 -15.82 -2.50 15.87
C GLY A 281 -14.98 -3.60 16.50
N GLY A 282 -13.72 -3.34 16.83
CA GLY A 282 -12.82 -4.26 17.53
C GLY A 282 -12.21 -3.63 18.79
N LEU A 283 -11.14 -4.22 19.30
CA LEU A 283 -10.41 -3.74 20.49
C LEU A 283 -8.95 -3.43 20.16
N VAL A 284 -8.43 -2.36 20.77
CA VAL A 284 -7.02 -1.93 20.66
C VAL A 284 -6.11 -2.93 21.36
N PHE A 285 -4.98 -3.27 20.75
CA PHE A 285 -3.96 -4.14 21.34
C PHE A 285 -3.38 -3.57 22.64
N ASP A 286 -3.05 -4.44 23.58
CA ASP A 286 -2.43 -4.08 24.86
C ASP A 286 -0.90 -4.10 24.76
N TYR A 287 -0.32 -2.99 24.32
CA TYR A 287 1.15 -2.86 24.16
C TYR A 287 1.90 -2.85 25.50
N SER A 288 1.24 -2.83 26.66
CA SER A 288 1.89 -2.99 27.96
C SER A 288 2.39 -4.43 28.20
N LYS A 289 1.89 -5.39 27.39
CA LYS A 289 2.26 -6.80 27.47
C LYS A 289 3.37 -7.12 26.47
N PRO A 290 4.58 -7.54 26.92
CA PRO A 290 5.69 -7.89 26.01
C PRO A 290 5.30 -8.95 24.96
N ASP A 291 4.51 -9.97 25.34
CA ASP A 291 4.08 -11.02 24.41
C ASP A 291 3.15 -10.50 23.31
N VAL A 292 2.38 -9.43 23.56
CA VAL A 292 1.57 -8.76 22.54
C VAL A 292 2.46 -7.95 21.59
N GLN A 293 3.44 -7.21 22.12
CA GLN A 293 4.41 -6.53 21.27
C GLN A 293 5.19 -7.55 20.41
N ASP A 294 5.64 -8.66 21.01
CA ASP A 294 6.35 -9.72 20.31
C ASP A 294 5.48 -10.38 19.23
N PHE A 295 4.18 -10.56 19.46
CA PHE A 295 3.24 -11.08 18.47
C PHE A 295 3.24 -10.22 17.20
N LEU A 296 3.08 -8.89 17.34
CA LEU A 296 3.02 -7.95 16.22
C LEU A 296 4.39 -7.76 15.57
N ILE A 297 5.46 -7.64 16.34
CA ILE A 297 6.84 -7.50 15.82
C ILE A 297 7.28 -8.76 15.06
N ASN A 298 6.95 -9.95 15.57
CA ASN A 298 7.25 -11.20 14.88
C ASN A 298 6.40 -11.36 13.60
N ASN A 299 5.20 -10.80 13.55
CA ASN A 299 4.39 -10.74 12.34
C ASN A 299 5.07 -9.89 11.24
N ALA A 300 5.59 -8.72 11.58
CA ALA A 300 6.36 -7.92 10.63
C ALA A 300 7.64 -8.67 10.15
N LYS A 301 8.39 -9.30 11.08
CA LYS A 301 9.56 -10.13 10.72
C LYS A 301 9.17 -11.31 9.82
N TYR A 302 8.04 -11.94 10.08
CA TYR A 302 7.50 -13.03 9.27
C TYR A 302 7.29 -12.60 7.82
N TYR A 303 6.63 -11.47 7.58
CA TYR A 303 6.43 -10.97 6.23
C TYR A 303 7.73 -10.53 5.54
N LEU A 304 8.66 -9.90 6.27
CA LEU A 304 9.98 -9.56 5.71
C LEU A 304 10.80 -10.80 5.31
N ASN A 305 10.77 -11.85 6.12
CA ASN A 305 11.63 -13.02 5.93
C ASN A 305 11.00 -14.08 5.03
N GLU A 306 9.71 -14.40 5.23
CA GLU A 306 9.04 -15.48 4.50
C GLU A 306 8.37 -15.00 3.20
N TYR A 307 7.91 -13.73 3.14
CA TYR A 307 7.30 -13.16 1.91
C TYR A 307 8.22 -12.20 1.18
N ARG A 308 9.36 -11.85 1.77
CA ARG A 308 10.36 -10.95 1.17
C ARG A 308 9.80 -9.58 0.77
N VAL A 309 8.83 -9.06 1.53
CA VAL A 309 8.24 -7.75 1.25
C VAL A 309 9.24 -6.62 1.48
N ASP A 310 9.03 -5.50 0.79
CA ASP A 310 9.91 -4.32 0.81
C ASP A 310 9.54 -3.32 1.91
N GLY A 311 8.58 -3.64 2.75
CA GLY A 311 8.18 -2.81 3.88
C GLY A 311 6.68 -2.84 4.15
N PHE A 312 6.23 -1.84 4.90
CA PHE A 312 4.87 -1.77 5.42
C PHE A 312 4.34 -0.35 5.40
N ARG A 313 3.03 -0.22 5.17
CA ARG A 313 2.23 0.89 5.67
C ARG A 313 1.58 0.42 6.97
N TYR A 314 1.65 1.22 8.01
CA TYR A 314 1.01 0.93 9.30
C TYR A 314 -0.22 1.80 9.44
N ASP A 315 -1.36 1.13 9.61
CA ASP A 315 -2.68 1.73 9.74
C ASP A 315 -2.82 2.49 11.05
N GLU A 316 -3.42 3.68 10.99
CA GLU A 316 -3.81 4.48 12.17
C GLU A 316 -2.78 4.45 13.31
N VAL A 317 -1.52 4.78 13.02
CA VAL A 317 -0.44 4.87 14.02
C VAL A 317 -0.80 5.88 15.12
N SER A 318 -1.61 6.88 14.81
CA SER A 318 -2.20 7.79 15.80
C SER A 318 -3.05 7.07 16.85
N THR A 319 -3.77 6.03 16.45
CA THR A 319 -4.53 5.17 17.38
C THR A 319 -3.61 4.35 18.27
N ILE A 320 -2.51 3.80 17.71
CA ILE A 320 -1.47 3.10 18.52
C ILE A 320 -0.91 4.05 19.59
N ASP A 321 -0.56 5.28 19.20
CA ASP A 321 -0.02 6.27 20.13
C ASP A 321 -1.04 6.73 21.16
N HIS A 322 -2.24 7.15 20.75
CA HIS A 322 -3.20 7.80 21.62
C HIS A 322 -4.04 6.84 22.47
N LEU A 323 -4.46 5.72 21.90
CA LEU A 323 -5.30 4.73 22.59
C LEU A 323 -4.49 3.58 23.19
N GLY A 324 -3.28 3.34 22.69
CA GLY A 324 -2.35 2.32 23.19
C GLY A 324 -1.45 2.79 24.34
N GLN A 325 -1.83 3.85 25.05
CA GLN A 325 -1.05 4.42 26.16
C GLN A 325 -0.96 3.44 27.36
N PRO A 326 0.20 3.45 28.10
CA PRO A 326 1.37 4.35 27.88
C PRO A 326 2.39 3.85 26.85
N ASP A 327 2.25 2.65 26.34
CA ASP A 327 3.33 1.95 25.63
C ASP A 327 3.22 1.98 24.10
N GLY A 328 2.17 2.59 23.52
CA GLY A 328 1.95 2.64 22.07
C GLY A 328 3.09 3.31 21.31
N TRP A 329 3.60 4.46 21.79
CA TRP A 329 4.74 5.12 21.14
C TRP A 329 6.03 4.30 21.21
N SER A 330 6.32 3.69 22.37
CA SER A 330 7.49 2.82 22.52
C SER A 330 7.40 1.54 21.69
N PHE A 331 6.19 1.02 21.47
CA PHE A 331 5.94 -0.06 20.52
C PHE A 331 6.26 0.39 19.08
N CYS A 332 5.85 1.58 18.66
CA CYS A 332 6.20 2.14 17.35
C CYS A 332 7.73 2.20 17.17
N GLN A 333 8.46 2.65 18.19
CA GLN A 333 9.94 2.66 18.18
C GLN A 333 10.54 1.24 18.07
N SER A 334 9.95 0.29 18.78
CA SER A 334 10.42 -1.10 18.78
C SER A 334 10.22 -1.77 17.42
N ILE A 335 9.05 -1.61 16.81
CA ILE A 335 8.75 -2.25 15.53
C ILE A 335 9.55 -1.62 14.38
N THR A 336 9.68 -0.29 14.33
CA THR A 336 10.45 0.40 13.31
C THR A 336 11.95 0.10 13.40
N SER A 337 12.51 0.05 14.60
CA SER A 337 13.91 -0.35 14.81
C SER A 337 14.16 -1.81 14.42
N THR A 338 13.22 -2.70 14.74
CA THR A 338 13.33 -4.13 14.39
C THR A 338 13.24 -4.34 12.88
N THR A 339 12.31 -3.71 12.20
CA THR A 339 12.17 -3.83 10.73
C THR A 339 13.40 -3.28 10.01
N LYS A 340 13.94 -2.14 10.45
CA LYS A 340 15.21 -1.58 9.94
C LYS A 340 16.41 -2.50 10.21
N PHE A 341 16.43 -3.20 11.34
CA PHE A 341 17.48 -4.17 11.64
C PHE A 341 17.40 -5.41 10.74
N VAL A 342 16.20 -5.93 10.51
CA VAL A 342 15.97 -7.10 9.63
C VAL A 342 16.25 -6.76 8.17
N ASN A 343 15.73 -5.63 7.68
CA ASN A 343 15.95 -5.14 6.33
C ASN A 343 16.13 -3.60 6.36
N PRO A 344 17.36 -3.08 6.28
CA PRO A 344 17.63 -1.63 6.32
C PRO A 344 16.98 -0.83 5.17
N LYS A 345 16.52 -1.50 4.12
CA LYS A 345 15.83 -0.88 2.98
C LYS A 345 14.31 -0.99 3.06
N ALA A 346 13.78 -1.71 4.03
CA ALA A 346 12.34 -1.83 4.22
C ALA A 346 11.74 -0.47 4.56
N LEU A 347 10.68 -0.10 3.83
CA LEU A 347 9.90 1.09 4.11
C LEU A 347 9.04 0.85 5.37
N ASN A 348 9.13 1.76 6.34
CA ASN A 348 8.16 1.92 7.41
C ASN A 348 7.37 3.19 7.15
N HIS A 349 6.16 3.07 6.61
CA HIS A 349 5.26 4.17 6.28
C HIS A 349 4.12 4.25 7.29
N ALA A 350 3.98 5.38 7.99
CA ALA A 350 2.93 5.60 8.97
C ALA A 350 1.71 6.27 8.35
N GLU A 351 0.53 5.83 8.72
CA GLU A 351 -0.63 6.70 8.70
C GLU A 351 -0.80 7.32 10.10
N TYR A 352 -0.60 8.63 10.22
CA TYR A 352 -0.67 9.32 11.51
C TYR A 352 -1.47 10.62 11.39
N TRP A 353 -2.57 10.71 12.09
CA TRP A 353 -3.46 11.86 12.15
C TRP A 353 -3.49 12.51 13.56
N GLN A 354 -3.38 13.85 13.69
CA GLN A 354 -3.04 14.82 12.66
C GLN A 354 -1.55 14.71 12.33
N VAL A 355 -1.16 15.11 11.09
CA VAL A 355 0.22 15.01 10.61
C VAL A 355 1.22 15.53 11.63
N ASN A 356 2.15 14.66 12.06
CA ASN A 356 3.15 14.96 13.08
C ASN A 356 4.56 14.56 12.58
N PRO A 357 5.44 15.53 12.30
CA PRO A 357 6.80 15.23 11.85
C PRO A 357 7.66 14.41 12.83
N LEU A 358 7.29 14.33 14.12
CA LEU A 358 8.01 13.48 15.10
C LEU A 358 7.91 12.00 14.73
N VAL A 359 6.85 11.60 14.01
CA VAL A 359 6.66 10.20 13.58
C VAL A 359 7.83 9.71 12.74
N VAL A 360 8.41 10.58 11.89
CA VAL A 360 9.54 10.24 10.98
C VAL A 360 10.91 10.61 11.54
N GLN A 361 11.00 11.04 12.80
CA GLN A 361 12.28 11.23 13.47
C GLN A 361 12.74 9.93 14.12
N ASP A 362 14.05 9.79 14.26
CA ASP A 362 14.62 8.62 14.92
C ASP A 362 14.35 8.61 16.44
N ALA A 363 14.31 7.40 17.01
CA ALA A 363 14.27 7.21 18.46
C ALA A 363 15.51 7.85 19.13
N PRO A 364 15.42 8.34 20.39
CA PRO A 364 14.27 8.19 21.29
C PRO A 364 13.21 9.30 21.14
N THR A 365 13.45 10.35 20.37
CA THR A 365 12.52 11.48 20.24
C THR A 365 11.33 11.12 19.35
N GLY A 366 11.58 10.55 18.18
CA GLY A 366 10.58 10.16 17.21
C GLY A 366 10.18 8.69 17.30
N ALA A 367 9.19 8.32 16.50
CA ALA A 367 8.70 6.94 16.39
C ALA A 367 9.54 6.07 15.44
N GLY A 368 10.45 6.66 14.67
CA GLY A 368 11.38 5.94 13.80
C GLY A 368 10.84 5.50 12.45
N PHE A 369 9.65 5.93 12.03
CA PHE A 369 9.17 5.65 10.67
C PHE A 369 10.05 6.34 9.62
N ASN A 370 10.03 5.83 8.40
CA ASN A 370 10.72 6.47 7.28
C ASN A 370 9.86 7.60 6.71
N THR A 371 8.57 7.34 6.55
CA THR A 371 7.62 8.24 5.89
C THR A 371 6.30 8.27 6.64
N THR A 372 5.50 9.32 6.41
CA THR A 372 4.11 9.39 6.87
C THR A 372 3.19 9.85 5.74
N LEU A 373 1.92 9.45 5.79
CA LEU A 373 0.89 9.98 4.90
C LEU A 373 0.60 11.44 5.25
N THR A 374 0.40 12.29 4.24
CA THR A 374 0.02 13.69 4.43
C THR A 374 -1.17 14.05 3.54
N ASP A 375 -1.95 15.03 3.99
CA ASP A 375 -3.21 15.42 3.34
C ASP A 375 -3.21 16.85 2.78
N GLY A 376 -2.21 17.67 3.10
CA GLY A 376 -2.19 19.07 2.69
C GLY A 376 -2.25 19.25 1.16
N LEU A 377 -1.38 18.57 0.41
CA LEU A 377 -1.43 18.65 -1.07
C LEU A 377 -2.69 17.97 -1.63
N ARG A 378 -3.11 16.84 -1.05
CA ARG A 378 -4.35 16.16 -1.45
C ARG A 378 -5.54 17.11 -1.39
N ASN A 379 -5.72 17.77 -0.25
CA ASN A 379 -6.85 18.68 -0.03
C ASN A 379 -6.76 19.88 -0.99
N ALA A 380 -5.60 20.54 -1.06
CA ALA A 380 -5.38 21.69 -1.95
C ALA A 380 -5.63 21.36 -3.45
N ILE A 381 -5.18 20.19 -3.93
CA ILE A 381 -5.49 19.76 -5.31
C ILE A 381 -6.99 19.56 -5.48
N ARG A 382 -7.65 18.86 -4.56
CA ARG A 382 -9.07 18.55 -4.67
C ARG A 382 -9.92 19.82 -4.63
N ASP A 383 -9.60 20.76 -3.76
CA ASP A 383 -10.32 22.03 -3.61
C ASP A 383 -10.16 22.90 -4.85
N VAL A 384 -8.94 23.10 -5.35
CA VAL A 384 -8.71 23.92 -6.53
C VAL A 384 -9.34 23.33 -7.81
N ILE A 385 -9.37 21.99 -7.93
CA ILE A 385 -10.03 21.31 -9.06
C ILE A 385 -11.56 21.41 -8.94
N ALA A 386 -12.11 21.25 -7.74
CA ALA A 386 -13.55 21.43 -7.49
C ALA A 386 -14.00 22.85 -7.81
N ASP A 387 -13.23 23.85 -7.39
CA ASP A 387 -13.49 25.27 -7.71
C ASP A 387 -13.36 25.54 -9.22
N ALA A 388 -12.35 24.98 -9.88
CA ALA A 388 -12.18 25.08 -11.32
C ALA A 388 -13.33 24.42 -12.12
N SER A 389 -14.06 23.47 -11.51
CA SER A 389 -15.22 22.81 -12.12
C SER A 389 -16.47 23.68 -12.14
N GLN A 390 -16.51 24.75 -11.34
CA GLN A 390 -17.66 25.66 -11.32
C GLN A 390 -17.80 26.44 -12.64
N PRO A 391 -19.03 26.77 -13.05
CA PRO A 391 -19.30 27.44 -14.34
C PRO A 391 -19.01 28.94 -14.30
N ASN A 392 -17.93 29.36 -13.69
CA ASN A 392 -17.51 30.75 -13.56
C ASN A 392 -15.98 30.86 -13.70
N ASP A 393 -15.51 32.08 -13.99
CA ASP A 393 -14.08 32.38 -14.09
C ASP A 393 -13.54 33.08 -12.83
N ASN A 394 -14.09 32.77 -11.64
CA ASN A 394 -13.58 33.31 -10.39
C ASN A 394 -12.11 32.96 -10.18
N PRO A 395 -11.32 33.80 -9.47
CA PRO A 395 -9.99 33.45 -9.05
C PRO A 395 -9.97 32.10 -8.29
N LEU A 396 -8.92 31.30 -8.51
CA LEU A 396 -8.66 30.06 -7.77
C LEU A 396 -7.62 30.31 -6.68
N ASN A 397 -7.66 29.52 -5.61
CA ASN A 397 -6.71 29.66 -4.50
C ASN A 397 -5.37 28.94 -4.83
N MET A 398 -4.59 29.52 -5.76
CA MET A 398 -3.28 28.99 -6.14
C MET A 398 -2.25 29.15 -5.00
N ASP A 399 -2.47 30.07 -4.06
CA ASP A 399 -1.63 30.24 -2.89
C ASP A 399 -1.75 29.04 -1.93
N GLU A 400 -2.95 28.51 -1.72
CA GLU A 400 -3.18 27.30 -0.93
C GLU A 400 -2.60 26.06 -1.62
N LEU A 401 -2.76 25.97 -2.95
CA LEU A 401 -2.12 24.91 -3.73
C LEU A 401 -0.59 24.96 -3.59
N ALA A 402 0.01 26.14 -3.66
CA ALA A 402 1.44 26.33 -3.46
C ALA A 402 1.88 25.95 -2.04
N ALA A 403 1.12 26.33 -1.02
CA ALA A 403 1.38 25.94 0.38
C ALA A 403 1.30 24.43 0.61
N GLY A 404 0.42 23.74 -0.13
CA GLY A 404 0.28 22.28 -0.06
C GLY A 404 1.44 21.50 -0.68
N LEU A 405 2.23 22.11 -1.58
CA LEU A 405 3.35 21.42 -2.26
C LEU A 405 4.43 20.94 -1.30
N TRP A 406 4.72 21.68 -0.25
CA TRP A 406 5.70 21.32 0.76
C TRP A 406 5.10 21.23 2.15
N GLN A 407 5.21 20.07 2.76
CA GLN A 407 4.75 19.87 4.13
C GLN A 407 5.79 20.36 5.13
N GLY A 408 5.41 21.32 5.96
CA GLY A 408 6.30 21.89 6.98
C GLY A 408 6.73 20.87 8.05
N GLY A 409 7.98 21.02 8.53
CA GLY A 409 8.51 20.21 9.63
C GLY A 409 9.24 18.93 9.23
N PHE A 410 9.21 18.55 7.96
CA PHE A 410 9.97 17.40 7.44
C PHE A 410 11.36 17.84 6.98
N GLY A 411 12.36 16.98 7.23
CA GLY A 411 13.75 17.24 6.88
C GLY A 411 14.15 16.79 5.48
N GLN A 412 13.38 15.86 4.88
CA GLN A 412 13.64 15.30 3.55
C GLN A 412 12.33 15.23 2.76
N GLU A 413 12.41 15.40 1.42
CA GLU A 413 11.26 15.34 0.53
C GLU A 413 10.57 13.97 0.52
N TRP A 414 11.32 12.88 0.75
CA TRP A 414 10.80 11.53 0.78
C TRP A 414 10.15 11.13 2.11
N GLN A 415 10.18 11.98 3.14
CA GLN A 415 9.58 11.67 4.45
C GLN A 415 8.05 11.72 4.46
N PHE A 416 7.43 12.17 3.38
CA PHE A 416 5.97 12.19 3.27
C PHE A 416 5.49 11.61 1.94
N VAL A 417 4.38 10.87 2.05
CA VAL A 417 3.66 10.28 0.92
C VAL A 417 2.40 11.08 0.66
N GLN A 418 2.10 11.35 -0.60
CA GLN A 418 0.95 12.17 -0.98
C GLN A 418 0.38 11.78 -2.34
N GLY A 419 -0.92 11.99 -2.50
CA GLY A 419 -1.65 11.78 -3.75
C GLY A 419 -3.09 12.29 -3.61
N PRO A 420 -3.76 12.65 -4.70
CA PRO A 420 -5.10 13.23 -4.65
C PRO A 420 -6.20 12.20 -4.36
N GLU A 421 -5.88 10.92 -4.48
CA GLU A 421 -6.78 9.79 -4.19
C GLU A 421 -6.08 8.72 -3.35
N ASN A 422 -6.83 8.08 -2.48
CA ASN A 422 -6.50 6.83 -1.81
C ASN A 422 -7.79 6.04 -1.54
N HIS A 423 -7.67 4.87 -0.94
CA HIS A 423 -8.81 4.00 -0.65
C HIS A 423 -9.89 4.67 0.21
N ASP A 424 -9.53 5.47 1.24
CA ASP A 424 -10.49 6.16 2.10
C ASP A 424 -11.24 7.26 1.37
N ILE A 425 -10.49 8.11 0.64
CA ILE A 425 -11.04 9.33 0.04
C ILE A 425 -12.06 9.00 -1.04
N VAL A 426 -11.83 7.96 -1.83
CA VAL A 426 -12.70 7.63 -2.96
C VAL A 426 -13.52 6.35 -2.72
N TYR A 427 -13.69 5.97 -1.45
CA TYR A 427 -14.61 4.91 -1.06
C TYR A 427 -16.07 5.32 -1.30
N ILE A 428 -16.94 4.33 -1.53
CA ILE A 428 -18.38 4.58 -1.79
C ILE A 428 -19.00 5.45 -0.69
N ASN A 429 -19.80 6.42 -1.10
CA ASN A 429 -20.43 7.44 -0.24
C ASN A 429 -19.46 8.44 0.43
N ASN A 430 -18.17 8.39 0.12
CA ASN A 430 -17.20 9.42 0.49
C ASN A 430 -17.00 10.43 -0.66
N SER A 431 -15.78 10.88 -0.92
CA SER A 431 -15.50 11.83 -1.99
C SER A 431 -15.41 11.17 -3.38
N GLN A 432 -15.69 11.94 -4.42
CA GLN A 432 -15.61 11.46 -5.79
C GLN A 432 -14.17 11.25 -6.27
N ARG A 433 -13.97 10.41 -7.29
CA ARG A 433 -12.74 10.32 -8.06
C ARG A 433 -12.41 11.66 -8.72
N MET A 434 -11.11 11.92 -8.92
CA MET A 434 -10.63 13.19 -9.50
C MET A 434 -11.31 13.51 -10.84
N THR A 435 -11.51 12.51 -11.67
CA THR A 435 -12.17 12.68 -12.98
C THR A 435 -13.62 13.15 -12.86
N ALA A 436 -14.38 12.60 -11.89
CA ALA A 436 -15.75 13.02 -11.63
C ALA A 436 -15.81 14.36 -10.88
N LEU A 437 -14.81 14.67 -10.04
CA LEU A 437 -14.68 15.97 -9.40
C LEU A 437 -14.33 17.08 -10.41
N SER A 438 -13.52 16.76 -11.42
CA SER A 438 -13.07 17.68 -12.46
C SER A 438 -14.19 18.17 -13.37
N ASP A 439 -15.19 17.35 -13.62
CA ASP A 439 -16.47 17.71 -14.25
C ASP A 439 -17.59 16.77 -13.76
N PRO A 440 -18.35 17.17 -12.73
CA PRO A 440 -19.41 16.34 -12.17
C PRO A 440 -20.55 16.01 -13.14
N SER A 441 -20.67 16.76 -14.24
CA SER A 441 -21.70 16.52 -15.26
C SER A 441 -21.31 15.47 -16.30
N ASN A 442 -20.01 15.32 -16.56
CA ASN A 442 -19.48 14.40 -17.56
C ASN A 442 -18.00 14.07 -17.31
N SER A 443 -17.73 12.99 -16.63
CA SER A 443 -16.38 12.49 -16.30
C SER A 443 -15.51 12.13 -17.53
N ARG A 444 -16.06 12.22 -18.74
CA ARG A 444 -15.35 12.00 -20.01
C ARG A 444 -15.26 13.27 -20.87
N SER A 445 -15.65 14.41 -20.35
CA SER A 445 -15.52 15.68 -21.06
C SER A 445 -14.05 16.11 -21.21
N TRP A 446 -13.81 17.07 -22.08
CA TRP A 446 -12.51 17.74 -22.16
C TRP A 446 -12.11 18.38 -20.83
N TYR A 447 -13.07 18.97 -20.11
CA TYR A 447 -12.82 19.57 -18.79
C TYR A 447 -12.39 18.52 -17.77
N ALA A 448 -13.10 17.38 -17.73
CA ALA A 448 -12.75 16.27 -16.84
C ALA A 448 -11.33 15.77 -17.11
N THR A 449 -10.99 15.49 -18.36
CA THR A 449 -9.70 14.92 -18.73
C THR A 449 -8.55 15.91 -18.57
N SER A 450 -8.74 17.20 -18.99
CA SER A 450 -7.69 18.21 -18.90
C SER A 450 -7.35 18.59 -17.45
N ARG A 451 -8.35 18.79 -16.58
CA ARG A 451 -8.14 19.07 -15.16
C ARG A 451 -7.58 17.86 -14.40
N SER A 452 -7.97 16.64 -14.76
CA SER A 452 -7.34 15.42 -14.21
C SER A 452 -5.86 15.33 -14.60
N ARG A 453 -5.46 15.77 -15.80
CA ARG A 453 -4.04 15.90 -16.18
C ARG A 453 -3.33 16.90 -15.27
N VAL A 454 -3.94 18.03 -14.95
CA VAL A 454 -3.35 19.00 -14.01
C VAL A 454 -3.15 18.38 -12.63
N SER A 455 -4.16 17.72 -12.07
CA SER A 455 -4.07 17.03 -10.77
C SER A 455 -2.91 16.01 -10.74
N MET A 456 -2.84 15.13 -11.74
CA MET A 456 -1.78 14.13 -11.86
C MET A 456 -0.40 14.78 -12.08
N GLY A 457 -0.35 15.87 -12.87
CA GLY A 457 0.87 16.63 -13.13
C GLY A 457 1.44 17.23 -11.85
N ILE A 458 0.60 17.86 -11.03
CA ILE A 458 1.01 18.39 -9.72
C ILE A 458 1.53 17.24 -8.84
N SER A 459 0.77 16.15 -8.71
CA SER A 459 1.13 15.03 -7.83
C SER A 459 2.48 14.40 -8.16
N LEU A 460 2.81 14.27 -9.46
CA LEU A 460 4.05 13.62 -9.91
C LEU A 460 5.24 14.57 -10.03
N THR A 461 5.04 15.90 -9.95
CA THR A 461 6.13 16.89 -9.99
C THR A 461 6.40 17.58 -8.66
N ALA A 462 5.45 17.54 -7.73
CA ALA A 462 5.61 18.04 -6.37
C ALA A 462 6.73 17.31 -5.59
N PRO A 463 7.29 17.91 -4.53
CA PRO A 463 8.05 17.17 -3.51
C PRO A 463 7.22 16.06 -2.87
N GLY A 464 7.87 15.09 -2.27
CA GLY A 464 7.23 13.93 -1.65
C GLY A 464 7.24 12.68 -2.53
N ILE A 465 6.86 11.56 -1.91
CA ILE A 465 6.65 10.29 -2.61
C ILE A 465 5.24 10.32 -3.19
N PRO A 466 5.06 10.27 -4.51
CA PRO A 466 3.74 10.23 -5.12
C PRO A 466 3.10 8.86 -4.92
N MET A 467 1.80 8.85 -4.57
CA MET A 467 0.97 7.67 -4.50
C MET A 467 -0.21 7.80 -5.47
N LEU A 468 -0.43 6.74 -6.25
CA LEU A 468 -1.59 6.58 -7.12
C LEU A 468 -2.50 5.50 -6.55
N PHE A 469 -3.80 5.72 -6.62
CA PHE A 469 -4.79 4.70 -6.30
C PHE A 469 -5.28 3.99 -7.57
N MET A 470 -5.53 2.69 -7.48
CA MET A 470 -5.91 1.82 -8.61
C MET A 470 -6.95 2.46 -9.54
N GLY A 471 -6.63 2.51 -10.85
CA GLY A 471 -7.46 3.09 -11.90
C GLY A 471 -7.30 4.59 -12.10
N GLN A 472 -6.66 5.31 -11.18
CA GLN A 472 -6.41 6.75 -11.31
C GLN A 472 -5.58 7.08 -12.54
N GLU A 473 -4.65 6.22 -12.91
CA GLU A 473 -3.73 6.37 -14.04
C GLU A 473 -4.41 6.31 -15.41
N PHE A 474 -5.69 5.94 -15.46
CA PHE A 474 -6.47 5.91 -16.71
C PHE A 474 -7.91 6.42 -16.56
N LEU A 475 -8.14 7.39 -15.67
CA LEU A 475 -9.42 8.08 -15.51
C LEU A 475 -10.57 7.17 -15.01
N GLU A 476 -10.31 6.24 -14.09
CA GLU A 476 -11.43 5.59 -13.38
C GLU A 476 -12.28 6.65 -12.68
N ASP A 477 -13.58 6.66 -12.91
CA ASP A 477 -14.49 7.69 -12.43
C ASP A 477 -15.49 7.23 -11.38
N LYS A 478 -15.58 5.89 -11.18
CA LYS A 478 -16.41 5.32 -10.13
C LYS A 478 -15.67 5.32 -8.79
N GLN A 479 -16.37 5.68 -7.74
CA GLN A 479 -15.92 5.34 -6.40
C GLN A 479 -15.70 3.83 -6.30
N TRP A 480 -14.89 3.36 -5.38
CA TRP A 480 -14.67 1.94 -5.17
C TRP A 480 -15.42 1.45 -3.93
N ALA A 481 -15.67 0.16 -3.85
CA ALA A 481 -16.22 -0.53 -2.70
C ALA A 481 -15.64 -1.95 -2.63
N ASP A 482 -15.49 -2.47 -1.44
CA ASP A 482 -15.07 -3.83 -1.15
C ASP A 482 -16.23 -4.83 -1.26
N ASP A 483 -17.45 -4.43 -0.90
CA ASP A 483 -18.65 -5.25 -1.00
C ASP A 483 -19.15 -5.34 -2.45
N TYR A 484 -18.52 -6.21 -3.22
CA TYR A 484 -18.85 -6.44 -4.62
C TYR A 484 -20.21 -7.14 -4.82
N ALA A 485 -20.80 -7.76 -3.81
CA ALA A 485 -22.15 -8.32 -3.89
C ALA A 485 -23.22 -7.24 -3.82
N TYR A 486 -23.02 -6.24 -2.97
CA TYR A 486 -23.94 -5.12 -2.84
C TYR A 486 -23.67 -4.04 -3.91
N TYR A 487 -22.39 -3.83 -4.28
CA TYR A 487 -21.94 -2.84 -5.26
C TYR A 487 -21.27 -3.50 -6.49
N PRO A 488 -21.96 -4.32 -7.28
CA PRO A 488 -21.35 -5.12 -8.36
C PRO A 488 -20.79 -4.28 -9.51
N GLY A 489 -21.06 -2.97 -9.55
CA GLY A 489 -20.57 -2.04 -10.55
C GLY A 489 -19.25 -1.34 -10.19
N GLN A 490 -18.69 -1.58 -9.01
CA GLN A 490 -17.53 -0.81 -8.48
C GLN A 490 -16.16 -1.41 -8.80
N PHE A 491 -16.09 -2.51 -9.56
CA PHE A 491 -14.83 -3.00 -10.10
C PHE A 491 -14.18 -2.03 -11.07
N ILE A 492 -12.85 -2.05 -11.14
CA ILE A 492 -12.07 -1.20 -12.05
C ILE A 492 -12.45 -1.49 -13.52
N TYR A 493 -12.70 -0.44 -14.30
CA TYR A 493 -13.16 -0.54 -15.69
C TYR A 493 -11.99 -0.74 -16.68
N TRP A 494 -11.34 -1.89 -16.62
CA TRP A 494 -10.20 -2.24 -17.49
C TRP A 494 -10.49 -2.18 -18.98
N ASP A 495 -11.71 -2.52 -19.42
CA ASP A 495 -12.09 -2.48 -20.83
C ASP A 495 -12.05 -1.06 -21.41
N GLY A 496 -12.15 -0.04 -20.56
CA GLY A 496 -12.02 1.35 -20.94
C GLY A 496 -10.68 1.67 -21.61
N LEU A 497 -9.60 1.01 -21.21
CA LEU A 497 -8.28 1.15 -21.86
C LEU A 497 -8.29 0.76 -23.34
N ASN A 498 -9.16 -0.17 -23.73
CA ASN A 498 -9.28 -0.67 -25.12
C ASN A 498 -10.38 0.03 -25.89
N THR A 499 -11.41 0.55 -25.21
CA THR A 499 -12.64 1.03 -25.85
C THR A 499 -12.77 2.55 -25.81
N GLN A 500 -12.05 3.24 -24.90
CA GLN A 500 -12.11 4.69 -24.72
C GLN A 500 -10.74 5.31 -24.92
N LYS A 501 -10.59 6.06 -26.00
CA LYS A 501 -9.32 6.69 -26.36
C LYS A 501 -8.78 7.60 -25.25
N GLN A 502 -9.64 8.37 -24.58
CA GLN A 502 -9.25 9.25 -23.48
C GLN A 502 -8.54 8.49 -22.35
N MET A 503 -9.03 7.27 -22.00
CA MET A 503 -8.43 6.46 -20.96
C MET A 503 -7.05 5.95 -21.36
N SER A 504 -6.88 5.50 -22.60
CA SER A 504 -5.57 5.06 -23.11
C SER A 504 -4.57 6.21 -23.25
N ASP A 505 -5.03 7.40 -23.67
CA ASP A 505 -4.20 8.61 -23.79
C ASP A 505 -3.77 9.11 -22.39
N PHE A 506 -4.67 9.06 -21.41
CA PHE A 506 -4.35 9.45 -20.03
C PHE A 506 -3.37 8.46 -19.36
N ARG A 507 -3.52 7.16 -19.61
CA ARG A 507 -2.52 6.17 -19.17
C ARG A 507 -1.13 6.48 -19.76
N ARG A 508 -1.06 6.83 -21.03
CA ARG A 508 0.19 7.25 -21.68
C ARG A 508 0.76 8.50 -21.00
N TYR A 509 -0.11 9.51 -20.76
CA TYR A 509 0.25 10.73 -20.04
C TYR A 509 0.89 10.41 -18.68
N THR A 510 0.23 9.56 -17.87
CA THR A 510 0.72 9.17 -16.55
C THR A 510 2.07 8.45 -16.65
N LYS A 511 2.21 7.49 -17.57
CA LYS A 511 3.47 6.77 -17.83
C LYS A 511 4.60 7.72 -18.20
N ASP A 512 4.36 8.62 -19.15
CA ASP A 512 5.39 9.54 -19.64
C ASP A 512 5.78 10.54 -18.53
N LEU A 513 4.84 10.94 -17.68
CA LEU A 513 5.10 11.82 -16.54
C LEU A 513 5.89 11.10 -15.41
N ILE A 514 5.62 9.82 -15.14
CA ILE A 514 6.47 9.00 -14.26
C ILE A 514 7.87 8.87 -14.85
N SER A 515 7.99 8.63 -16.15
CA SER A 515 9.28 8.56 -16.85
C SER A 515 10.07 9.88 -16.76
N LEU A 516 9.38 11.02 -16.73
CA LEU A 516 10.00 12.34 -16.57
C LEU A 516 10.75 12.46 -15.23
N ARG A 517 10.21 11.87 -14.14
CA ARG A 517 10.90 11.84 -12.83
C ARG A 517 12.25 11.12 -12.91
N TRP A 518 12.38 10.11 -13.79
CA TRP A 518 13.64 9.41 -14.01
C TRP A 518 14.60 10.22 -14.89
N GLN A 519 14.08 10.96 -15.86
CA GLN A 519 14.89 11.79 -16.75
C GLN A 519 15.48 13.00 -16.05
N TYR A 520 14.76 13.58 -15.07
CA TYR A 520 15.15 14.75 -14.32
C TYR A 520 15.29 14.44 -12.83
N PRO A 521 16.50 14.17 -12.33
CA PRO A 521 16.74 13.92 -10.90
C PRO A 521 16.21 15.03 -9.99
N ALA A 522 16.12 16.27 -10.48
CA ALA A 522 15.51 17.40 -9.77
C ALA A 522 14.11 17.07 -9.21
N LEU A 523 13.31 16.27 -9.91
CA LEU A 523 11.95 15.89 -9.47
C LEU A 523 11.95 14.87 -8.31
N ARG A 524 13.11 14.29 -7.98
CA ARG A 524 13.32 13.31 -6.90
C ARG A 524 14.31 13.82 -5.84
N ALA A 525 14.55 15.13 -5.83
CA ALA A 525 15.54 15.76 -4.98
C ALA A 525 14.90 16.77 -4.01
N GLN A 526 15.69 17.21 -3.04
CA GLN A 526 15.27 18.11 -1.95
C GLN A 526 14.96 19.54 -2.42
N GLY A 527 15.59 20.01 -3.52
CA GLY A 527 15.49 21.41 -3.94
C GLY A 527 14.07 21.79 -4.36
N PHE A 528 13.50 22.82 -3.74
CA PHE A 528 12.16 23.30 -4.01
C PHE A 528 11.99 24.78 -3.67
N GLU A 529 11.35 25.52 -4.57
CA GLU A 529 10.95 26.92 -4.38
C GLU A 529 9.69 27.22 -5.20
N VAL A 530 8.72 27.91 -4.62
CA VAL A 530 7.61 28.50 -5.37
C VAL A 530 8.11 29.80 -6.04
N ILE A 531 8.00 29.86 -7.37
CA ILE A 531 8.40 31.03 -8.16
C ILE A 531 7.29 32.09 -8.09
N CYS A 532 6.06 31.70 -8.46
CA CYS A 532 4.93 32.62 -8.40
C CYS A 532 3.61 31.88 -8.23
N THR A 533 2.63 32.59 -7.66
CA THR A 533 1.21 32.26 -7.68
C THR A 533 0.42 33.44 -8.26
N ASN A 534 -0.59 33.15 -9.04
CA ASN A 534 -1.54 34.15 -9.53
C ASN A 534 -2.95 33.57 -9.47
N ASN A 535 -3.70 33.95 -8.45
CA ASN A 535 -5.06 33.47 -8.22
C ASN A 535 -6.03 33.89 -9.33
N HIS A 536 -5.88 35.12 -9.85
CA HIS A 536 -6.73 35.66 -10.91
C HIS A 536 -6.51 34.94 -12.25
N ASP A 537 -5.24 34.79 -12.66
CA ASP A 537 -4.88 34.13 -13.91
C ASP A 537 -4.79 32.61 -13.76
N ARG A 538 -4.99 32.09 -12.53
CA ARG A 538 -5.00 30.65 -12.18
C ARG A 538 -3.68 29.98 -12.53
N VAL A 539 -2.55 30.64 -12.23
CA VAL A 539 -1.20 30.16 -12.53
C VAL A 539 -0.44 29.90 -11.24
N LEU A 540 0.31 28.78 -11.22
CA LEU A 540 1.32 28.44 -10.22
C LEU A 540 2.59 28.03 -10.96
N ALA A 541 3.74 28.56 -10.58
CA ALA A 541 5.05 28.09 -11.04
C ALA A 541 5.96 27.80 -9.88
N PHE A 542 6.72 26.70 -9.98
CA PHE A 542 7.70 26.31 -8.98
C PHE A 542 8.95 25.68 -9.61
N HIS A 543 10.08 25.82 -8.91
CA HIS A 543 11.37 25.30 -9.28
C HIS A 543 11.73 24.07 -8.43
N ARG A 544 12.31 23.05 -9.07
CA ARG A 544 12.92 21.88 -8.45
C ARG A 544 14.36 21.75 -8.95
N TRP A 545 15.29 21.35 -8.06
CA TRP A 545 16.70 21.14 -8.42
C TRP A 545 17.36 20.06 -7.55
N ASP A 546 18.39 19.40 -8.10
CA ASP A 546 19.16 18.37 -7.42
C ASP A 546 20.51 18.84 -6.84
N GLY A 547 20.91 20.07 -7.13
CA GLY A 547 22.23 20.61 -6.74
C GLY A 547 23.41 20.09 -7.57
N ASN A 548 23.16 19.20 -8.55
CA ASN A 548 24.16 18.58 -9.40
C ASN A 548 24.00 18.95 -10.89
N GLY A 549 23.14 19.91 -11.19
CA GLY A 549 22.95 20.44 -12.53
C GLY A 549 21.65 20.02 -13.21
N SER A 550 20.78 19.30 -12.52
CA SER A 550 19.41 19.07 -12.97
C SER A 550 18.50 20.12 -12.37
N ASP A 551 17.85 20.90 -13.20
CA ASP A 551 16.89 21.95 -12.82
C ASP A 551 15.60 21.80 -13.63
N VAL A 552 14.45 21.99 -12.97
CA VAL A 552 13.12 21.92 -13.61
C VAL A 552 12.27 23.10 -13.12
N VAL A 553 11.64 23.81 -14.02
CA VAL A 553 10.55 24.76 -13.73
C VAL A 553 9.23 24.13 -14.18
N VAL A 554 8.30 23.96 -13.25
CA VAL A 554 6.96 23.45 -13.50
C VAL A 554 5.99 24.60 -13.50
N VAL A 555 5.15 24.69 -14.52
CA VAL A 555 4.10 25.72 -14.65
C VAL A 555 2.73 25.03 -14.76
N ILE A 556 1.84 25.39 -13.86
CA ILE A 556 0.46 24.92 -13.78
C ILE A 556 -0.47 26.06 -14.22
N HIS A 557 -1.41 25.77 -15.08
CA HIS A 557 -2.43 26.71 -15.52
C HIS A 557 -3.82 26.06 -15.51
N LEU A 558 -4.76 26.63 -14.77
CA LEU A 558 -6.12 26.10 -14.56
C LEU A 558 -7.22 27.00 -15.16
N SER A 559 -6.92 27.73 -16.23
CA SER A 559 -7.93 28.44 -17.02
C SER A 559 -8.40 27.57 -18.20
N ASN A 560 -9.64 27.78 -18.62
CA ASN A 560 -10.24 27.07 -19.75
C ASN A 560 -9.83 27.64 -21.13
N SER A 561 -8.90 28.58 -21.16
CA SER A 561 -8.41 29.24 -22.37
C SER A 561 -6.90 29.27 -22.43
N ASN A 562 -6.32 29.14 -23.62
CA ASN A 562 -4.90 29.34 -23.82
C ASN A 562 -4.51 30.79 -23.55
N VAL A 563 -3.35 31.00 -22.92
CA VAL A 563 -2.76 32.31 -22.71
C VAL A 563 -1.42 32.39 -23.42
N TYR A 564 -1.14 33.51 -24.08
CA TYR A 564 0.11 33.72 -24.83
C TYR A 564 0.88 34.90 -24.24
N ASN A 565 2.21 34.85 -24.36
CA ASN A 565 3.12 35.87 -23.84
C ASN A 565 2.97 36.08 -22.31
N TYR A 566 2.68 35.01 -21.57
CA TYR A 566 2.62 35.04 -20.12
C TYR A 566 4.04 34.97 -19.54
N ARG A 567 4.49 36.01 -18.85
CA ARG A 567 5.84 36.08 -18.32
C ARG A 567 5.94 35.33 -17.01
N ILE A 568 6.97 34.46 -16.91
CA ILE A 568 7.33 33.69 -15.71
C ILE A 568 8.81 33.90 -15.42
N GLY A 569 9.16 34.01 -14.13
CA GLY A 569 10.54 34.03 -13.64
C GLY A 569 11.25 32.69 -13.80
N PHE A 570 12.54 32.72 -14.11
CA PHE A 570 13.41 31.55 -14.21
C PHE A 570 14.68 31.73 -13.37
N PRO A 571 15.14 30.65 -12.67
CA PRO A 571 16.31 30.76 -11.77
C PRO A 571 17.63 31.01 -12.51
N TRP A 572 17.71 30.56 -13.78
CA TRP A 572 18.94 30.63 -14.59
C TRP A 572 18.66 31.16 -15.99
N GLY A 573 19.63 31.96 -16.51
CA GLY A 573 19.62 32.40 -17.89
C GLY A 573 20.00 31.31 -18.89
N GLY A 574 19.55 31.47 -20.15
CA GLY A 574 19.88 30.59 -21.25
C GLY A 574 18.67 29.78 -21.76
N THR A 575 18.96 28.64 -22.38
CA THR A 575 17.94 27.82 -23.05
C THR A 575 17.42 26.73 -22.11
N TRP A 576 16.09 26.59 -22.06
CA TRP A 576 15.38 25.54 -21.34
C TRP A 576 14.57 24.69 -22.32
N LYS A 577 14.63 23.38 -22.16
CA LYS A 577 13.83 22.46 -22.96
C LYS A 577 12.40 22.40 -22.38
N GLU A 578 11.37 22.57 -23.23
CA GLU A 578 10.00 22.17 -22.87
C GLU A 578 9.96 20.66 -22.84
N ALA A 579 10.34 20.10 -21.67
CA ALA A 579 10.50 18.66 -21.46
C ALA A 579 9.16 17.91 -21.42
N PHE A 580 8.10 18.62 -21.02
CA PHE A 580 6.77 18.07 -20.92
C PHE A 580 5.70 19.13 -21.17
N ASN A 581 4.64 18.75 -21.89
CA ASN A 581 3.47 19.58 -22.15
C ASN A 581 2.22 18.69 -22.16
N SER A 582 1.33 18.90 -21.18
CA SER A 582 0.14 18.06 -21.00
C SER A 582 -0.87 18.16 -22.14
N ASP A 583 -0.88 19.25 -22.90
CA ASP A 583 -1.82 19.46 -24.01
C ASP A 583 -1.55 18.53 -25.21
N VAL A 584 -0.33 18.03 -25.34
CA VAL A 584 0.03 17.01 -26.35
C VAL A 584 -0.83 15.75 -26.23
N TYR A 585 -1.30 15.44 -25.01
CA TYR A 585 -2.07 14.23 -24.70
C TYR A 585 -3.57 14.37 -24.92
N GLU A 586 -4.03 15.55 -25.34
CA GLU A 586 -5.41 15.69 -25.77
C GLU A 586 -5.59 15.01 -27.13
N ASN A 587 -6.27 13.86 -27.12
CA ASN A 587 -6.49 13.08 -28.33
C ASN A 587 -5.18 12.63 -29.02
N TRP A 588 -4.23 12.17 -28.24
CA TRP A 588 -2.85 11.84 -28.57
C TRP A 588 -2.62 11.45 -30.07
N VAL A 589 -1.82 12.15 -30.86
CA VAL A 589 -1.08 13.39 -30.56
C VAL A 589 -1.96 14.58 -30.92
N ASN A 590 -2.10 15.57 -30.03
CA ASN A 590 -2.87 16.77 -30.34
C ASN A 590 -2.20 17.59 -31.47
N PRO A 591 -2.81 17.71 -32.66
CA PRO A 591 -2.22 18.48 -33.75
C PRO A 591 -2.28 20.00 -33.51
N ASN A 592 -3.10 20.45 -32.55
CA ASN A 592 -3.31 21.85 -32.19
C ASN A 592 -2.71 22.20 -30.83
N THR A 593 -1.67 21.46 -30.39
CA THR A 593 -1.01 21.69 -29.10
C THR A 593 -0.62 23.16 -28.94
N CYS A 594 -1.10 23.78 -27.86
CA CYS A 594 -0.58 25.06 -27.39
C CYS A 594 0.72 24.79 -26.62
N GLY A 595 1.84 25.37 -27.04
CA GLY A 595 3.14 25.14 -26.43
C GLY A 595 4.21 26.09 -26.95
N ASN A 596 5.46 25.83 -26.54
CA ASN A 596 6.59 26.76 -26.72
C ASN A 596 7.60 26.27 -27.77
N GLY A 597 7.19 25.36 -28.65
CA GLY A 597 8.04 24.85 -29.73
C GLY A 597 9.18 23.92 -29.27
N GLY A 598 9.10 23.37 -28.07
CA GLY A 598 10.06 22.43 -27.49
C GLY A 598 11.22 23.09 -26.74
N TRP A 599 11.42 24.41 -26.86
CA TRP A 599 12.50 25.15 -26.20
C TRP A 599 12.09 26.59 -25.96
N ILE A 600 12.58 27.16 -24.86
CA ILE A 600 12.53 28.62 -24.61
C ILE A 600 13.93 29.14 -24.35
N THR A 601 14.13 30.43 -24.58
CA THR A 601 15.33 31.16 -24.15
C THR A 601 14.88 32.28 -23.22
N THR A 602 15.48 32.36 -22.04
CA THR A 602 15.16 33.39 -21.07
C THR A 602 15.77 34.73 -21.45
N ASP A 603 15.07 35.81 -21.09
CA ASP A 603 15.56 37.18 -21.14
C ASP A 603 16.29 37.53 -19.85
N ASP A 604 17.27 38.46 -19.93
CA ASP A 604 17.93 39.05 -18.77
C ASP A 604 17.01 40.12 -18.09
N ILE A 605 15.77 39.77 -17.90
CA ILE A 605 14.75 40.60 -17.26
C ILE A 605 14.30 39.92 -15.95
N PRO A 606 14.63 40.52 -14.80
CA PRO A 606 14.18 40.00 -13.50
C PRO A 606 12.63 40.01 -13.42
N TYR A 607 12.06 38.90 -12.98
CA TYR A 607 10.62 38.73 -12.80
C TYR A 607 10.31 37.66 -11.74
N ASP A 608 9.21 37.79 -11.01
CA ASP A 608 8.78 36.85 -9.95
C ASP A 608 9.88 36.54 -8.93
N GLY A 609 10.73 37.51 -8.59
CA GLY A 609 11.85 37.32 -7.67
C GLY A 609 13.07 36.60 -8.27
N GLN A 610 12.99 36.13 -9.52
CA GLN A 610 14.07 35.46 -10.24
C GLN A 610 14.90 36.45 -11.07
N GLY A 611 16.16 36.10 -11.35
CA GLY A 611 17.07 36.95 -12.12
C GLY A 611 16.80 36.99 -13.62
N TYR A 612 16.07 36.01 -14.12
CA TYR A 612 15.74 35.82 -15.54
C TYR A 612 14.26 35.54 -15.69
N SER A 613 13.73 35.68 -16.91
CA SER A 613 12.32 35.36 -17.20
C SER A 613 12.11 34.96 -18.66
N ALA A 614 10.95 34.41 -18.98
CA ALA A 614 10.53 34.12 -20.33
C ALA A 614 9.05 34.37 -20.52
N GLU A 615 8.65 34.74 -21.73
CA GLU A 615 7.24 34.77 -22.16
C GLU A 615 6.84 33.40 -22.68
N LEU A 616 5.78 32.83 -22.11
CA LEU A 616 5.31 31.48 -22.39
C LEU A 616 3.95 31.46 -23.03
N ALA A 617 3.68 30.46 -23.86
CA ALA A 617 2.33 30.02 -24.21
C ALA A 617 1.89 28.97 -23.18
N LEU A 618 0.82 29.28 -22.45
CA LEU A 618 0.22 28.42 -21.44
C LEU A 618 -1.03 27.74 -22.00
N PRO A 619 -1.07 26.41 -22.13
CA PRO A 619 -2.27 25.71 -22.58
C PRO A 619 -3.38 25.78 -21.54
N ALA A 620 -4.61 25.73 -22.00
CA ALA A 620 -5.78 25.64 -21.15
C ALA A 620 -5.76 24.36 -20.31
N ASN A 621 -6.02 24.47 -18.99
CA ASN A 621 -5.91 23.38 -18.03
C ASN A 621 -4.62 22.55 -18.26
N GLY A 622 -3.49 23.24 -18.24
CA GLY A 622 -2.21 22.69 -18.69
C GLY A 622 -1.14 22.58 -17.61
N VAL A 623 -0.23 21.65 -17.85
CA VAL A 623 1.02 21.46 -17.11
C VAL A 623 2.18 21.51 -18.09
N LEU A 624 3.10 22.42 -17.86
CA LEU A 624 4.36 22.53 -18.60
C LEU A 624 5.53 22.23 -17.66
N VAL A 625 6.53 21.55 -18.17
CA VAL A 625 7.79 21.30 -17.45
C VAL A 625 8.94 21.70 -18.33
N PHE A 626 9.70 22.69 -17.86
CA PHE A 626 10.93 23.16 -18.52
C PHE A 626 12.12 22.60 -17.76
N GLY A 627 13.01 21.90 -18.44
CA GLY A 627 14.18 21.26 -17.82
C GLY A 627 15.50 21.66 -18.48
N ARG A 628 16.57 21.60 -17.68
CA ARG A 628 17.95 21.76 -18.15
C ARG A 628 18.90 20.85 -17.40
#